data_194bbba59ce93beb3a66725ab7c704a4
#
_entry.id   194bbba59ce93beb3a66725ab7c704a4
#
_cell.length_a   1.000
_cell.length_b   1.000
_cell.length_c   1.000
_cell.angle_alpha   90.00
_cell.angle_beta   90.00
_cell.angle_gamma   90.00
#
_symmetry.space_group_name_H-M   'P 1'
#
loop_
_entity.id
_entity.type
_entity.pdbx_description
1 polymer ?
#
loop_
_entity_poly.entity_id
_entity_poly.type
_entity_poly.pdbx_seq_one_letter_code
_entity_poly.pdbx_strand_id
1 'polypeptide(L)'
;FLYLRDGRIAAEYAPRDLLLLPETDVLGMGLRSPHEGKCLPAPSVLDESPAVLKTAGLSKRIRKEVVFDDVSLSFPEGKVTAITGQNGAGKTTLAQILCGLAKQTRGHILIDGKKARAAVRRREIYYCGNDTSTQFFTASVAEELLLNAKLTEESKGRARHLLKEFGLYEYRDAHPSALSGGQKQRLAIACAVFSGRRILILDEPTSGLDGQNMRLIAERLKSEARSGRTILVITHDRELIESCCDTVVEVGTKPGEVQ
;
A
#
# COMPACT_ATOMS: atom_id res chain seq x y z
N PHE A 1 -4.78 -4.34 29.61
CA PHE A 1 -4.81 -3.39 28.50
C PHE A 1 -5.41 -2.07 28.95
N LEU A 2 -4.73 -0.97 28.65
CA LEU A 2 -5.26 0.38 28.87
C LEU A 2 -5.69 0.96 27.54
N TYR A 3 -6.98 1.28 27.43
CA TYR A 3 -7.50 1.99 26.26
C TYR A 3 -7.33 3.49 26.47
N LEU A 4 -6.50 4.11 25.64
CA LEU A 4 -6.21 5.53 25.65
C LEU A 4 -7.01 6.25 24.57
N ARG A 5 -7.73 7.30 24.94
CA ARG A 5 -8.43 8.18 24.00
C ARG A 5 -8.24 9.62 24.43
N ASP A 6 -7.89 10.50 23.50
CA ASP A 6 -7.68 11.93 23.71
C ASP A 6 -6.71 12.23 24.87
N GLY A 7 -5.63 11.42 24.98
CA GLY A 7 -4.62 11.57 26.04
C GLY A 7 -5.04 11.13 27.45
N ARG A 8 -6.17 10.42 27.58
CA ARG A 8 -6.70 9.90 28.85
C ARG A 8 -6.94 8.40 28.77
N ILE A 9 -6.87 7.72 29.92
CA ILE A 9 -7.31 6.33 30.03
C ILE A 9 -8.84 6.34 29.98
N ALA A 10 -9.41 5.84 28.90
CA ALA A 10 -10.86 5.76 28.70
C ALA A 10 -11.44 4.46 29.27
N ALA A 11 -10.68 3.37 29.25
CA ALA A 11 -11.06 2.09 29.84
C ALA A 11 -9.83 1.23 30.16
N GLU A 12 -10.02 0.27 31.07
CA GLU A 12 -9.05 -0.76 31.39
C GLU A 12 -9.70 -2.13 31.22
N TYR A 13 -9.00 -3.04 30.56
CA TYR A 13 -9.47 -4.40 30.28
C TYR A 13 -8.45 -5.44 30.73
N ALA A 14 -8.90 -6.50 31.40
CA ALA A 14 -8.06 -7.70 31.47
C ALA A 14 -7.92 -8.31 30.06
N PRO A 15 -6.82 -9.05 29.78
CA PRO A 15 -6.60 -9.63 28.45
C PRO A 15 -7.76 -10.49 27.95
N ARG A 16 -8.39 -11.26 28.84
CA ARG A 16 -9.54 -12.12 28.50
C ARG A 16 -10.79 -11.31 28.17
N ASP A 17 -11.03 -10.23 28.89
CA ASP A 17 -12.22 -9.41 28.69
C ASP A 17 -12.18 -8.65 27.36
N LEU A 18 -11.00 -8.18 26.95
CA LEU A 18 -10.80 -7.55 25.64
C LEU A 18 -11.11 -8.53 24.48
N LEU A 19 -10.69 -9.80 24.61
CA LEU A 19 -10.96 -10.84 23.61
C LEU A 19 -12.43 -11.26 23.55
N LEU A 20 -13.20 -11.00 24.60
CA LEU A 20 -14.64 -11.31 24.67
C LEU A 20 -15.52 -10.15 24.21
N LEU A 21 -14.94 -8.97 23.97
CA LEU A 21 -15.73 -7.84 23.45
C LEU A 21 -16.28 -8.17 22.06
N PRO A 22 -17.53 -7.76 21.79
CA PRO A 22 -18.07 -7.82 20.44
C PRO A 22 -17.15 -7.08 19.46
N GLU A 23 -16.95 -7.62 18.27
CA GLU A 23 -16.10 -7.01 17.24
C GLU A 23 -16.54 -5.56 16.93
N THR A 24 -17.86 -5.30 16.94
CA THR A 24 -18.42 -3.95 16.77
C THR A 24 -17.91 -2.95 17.80
N ASP A 25 -17.72 -3.37 19.05
CA ASP A 25 -17.26 -2.50 20.13
C ASP A 25 -15.77 -2.22 19.99
N VAL A 26 -14.97 -3.24 19.68
CA VAL A 26 -13.54 -3.10 19.40
C VAL A 26 -13.31 -2.16 18.21
N LEU A 27 -14.07 -2.34 17.14
CA LEU A 27 -14.02 -1.48 15.96
C LEU A 27 -14.48 -0.04 16.28
N GLY A 28 -15.52 0.11 17.13
CA GLY A 28 -16.00 1.42 17.61
C GLY A 28 -14.97 2.17 18.45
N MET A 29 -14.08 1.47 19.13
CA MET A 29 -12.92 2.03 19.82
C MET A 29 -11.79 2.45 18.89
N GLY A 30 -11.85 2.14 17.60
CA GLY A 30 -10.76 2.39 16.63
C GLY A 30 -9.62 1.38 16.74
N LEU A 31 -9.78 0.30 17.49
CA LEU A 31 -8.76 -0.72 17.65
C LEU A 31 -8.72 -1.69 16.46
N ARG A 32 -7.64 -2.45 16.36
CA ARG A 32 -7.52 -3.60 15.47
C ARG A 32 -8.37 -4.76 15.99
N SER A 33 -8.91 -5.58 15.09
CA SER A 33 -9.61 -6.79 15.50
C SER A 33 -8.65 -7.73 16.26
N PRO A 34 -9.03 -8.19 17.46
CA PRO A 34 -8.24 -9.18 18.19
C PRO A 34 -8.47 -10.60 17.66
N HIS A 35 -9.43 -10.79 16.78
CA HIS A 35 -9.77 -12.08 16.20
C HIS A 35 -8.93 -12.34 14.95
N GLU A 36 -8.48 -13.58 14.79
CA GLU A 36 -7.90 -14.01 13.51
C GLU A 36 -8.97 -13.91 12.42
N GLY A 37 -8.60 -13.25 11.33
CA GLY A 37 -9.52 -12.94 10.24
C GLY A 37 -10.07 -14.17 9.54
N LYS A 38 -11.15 -13.92 8.80
CA LYS A 38 -11.93 -14.90 8.07
C LYS A 38 -11.21 -15.33 6.86
N CYS A 39 -10.58 -16.16 6.46
CA CYS A 39 -10.06 -16.63 5.15
C CYS A 39 -9.45 -15.56 4.26
N LEU A 40 -8.16 -15.62 4.03
CA LEU A 40 -7.50 -14.80 3.02
C LEU A 40 -8.14 -15.03 1.64
N PRO A 41 -8.22 -14.03 0.76
CA PRO A 41 -8.63 -14.23 -0.61
C PRO A 41 -7.80 -15.36 -1.25
N ALA A 42 -8.46 -16.18 -2.04
CA ALA A 42 -7.76 -17.28 -2.72
C ALA A 42 -6.58 -16.74 -3.55
N PRO A 43 -5.43 -17.43 -3.55
CA PRO A 43 -4.35 -17.09 -4.48
C PRO A 43 -4.93 -17.04 -5.89
N SER A 44 -4.67 -15.97 -6.62
CA SER A 44 -5.18 -15.84 -7.98
C SER A 44 -4.46 -16.80 -8.90
N VAL A 45 -5.03 -17.98 -9.07
CA VAL A 45 -4.75 -18.82 -10.22
C VAL A 45 -5.46 -18.16 -11.40
N LEU A 46 -4.70 -17.36 -12.18
CA LEU A 46 -5.08 -16.84 -13.49
C LEU A 46 -6.51 -16.24 -13.54
N ASP A 47 -6.70 -15.05 -12.94
CA ASP A 47 -7.83 -14.19 -13.29
C ASP A 47 -7.68 -13.86 -14.80
N GLU A 48 -8.64 -14.25 -15.63
CA GLU A 48 -8.67 -13.98 -17.08
C GLU A 48 -8.89 -12.48 -17.38
N SER A 49 -9.10 -11.66 -16.36
CA SER A 49 -9.24 -10.21 -16.50
C SER A 49 -8.01 -9.61 -17.20
N PRO A 50 -8.20 -8.62 -18.08
CA PRO A 50 -7.09 -7.98 -18.78
C PRO A 50 -6.12 -7.37 -17.77
N ALA A 51 -4.92 -7.93 -17.70
CA ALA A 51 -3.92 -7.44 -16.75
C ALA A 51 -3.16 -6.25 -17.33
N VAL A 52 -3.17 -5.15 -16.56
CA VAL A 52 -2.45 -3.91 -16.91
C VAL A 52 -0.95 -4.08 -16.71
N LEU A 53 -0.54 -4.77 -15.65
CA LEU A 53 0.87 -5.00 -15.32
C LEU A 53 1.16 -6.50 -15.25
N LYS A 54 2.19 -6.96 -15.96
CA LYS A 54 2.65 -8.35 -15.93
C LYS A 54 4.16 -8.44 -15.78
N THR A 55 4.61 -9.53 -15.17
CA THR A 55 6.02 -9.97 -15.24
C THR A 55 6.09 -11.26 -16.03
N ALA A 56 7.19 -11.46 -16.75
CA ALA A 56 7.46 -12.68 -17.51
C ALA A 56 8.90 -13.12 -17.25
N GLY A 57 9.07 -14.22 -16.54
CA GLY A 57 10.36 -14.82 -16.22
C GLY A 57 11.29 -13.88 -15.45
N LEU A 58 10.73 -13.07 -14.52
CA LEU A 58 11.48 -12.02 -13.84
C LEU A 58 12.43 -12.62 -12.81
N SER A 59 13.72 -12.31 -12.91
CA SER A 59 14.74 -12.78 -11.97
C SER A 59 15.58 -11.62 -11.46
N LYS A 60 15.98 -11.72 -10.19
CA LYS A 60 16.89 -10.78 -9.57
C LYS A 60 17.98 -11.49 -8.78
N ARG A 61 19.22 -11.12 -9.07
CA ARG A 61 20.41 -11.52 -8.29
C ARG A 61 21.11 -10.28 -7.79
N ILE A 62 21.61 -10.35 -6.56
CA ILE A 62 22.47 -9.34 -5.96
C ILE A 62 23.78 -10.04 -5.61
N ARG A 63 24.88 -9.65 -6.28
CA ARG A 63 26.17 -10.37 -6.22
C ARG A 63 25.97 -11.84 -6.62
N LYS A 64 26.18 -12.79 -5.71
CA LYS A 64 26.01 -14.24 -5.93
C LYS A 64 24.69 -14.80 -5.43
N GLU A 65 23.91 -13.99 -4.67
CA GLU A 65 22.66 -14.43 -4.05
C GLU A 65 21.48 -14.22 -5.00
N VAL A 66 20.62 -15.21 -5.09
CA VAL A 66 19.34 -15.15 -5.79
C VAL A 66 18.31 -14.56 -4.85
N VAL A 67 17.74 -13.40 -5.22
CA VAL A 67 16.64 -12.79 -4.47
C VAL A 67 15.32 -13.46 -4.85
N PHE A 68 15.07 -13.62 -6.15
CA PHE A 68 13.98 -14.42 -6.72
C PHE A 68 14.37 -14.84 -8.14
N ASP A 69 13.77 -15.92 -8.65
CA ASP A 69 14.05 -16.44 -9.99
C ASP A 69 12.75 -16.87 -10.68
N ASP A 70 12.65 -16.57 -11.96
CA ASP A 70 11.57 -16.95 -12.87
C ASP A 70 10.14 -16.55 -12.43
N VAL A 71 10.00 -15.36 -11.83
CA VAL A 71 8.71 -14.88 -11.30
C VAL A 71 7.85 -14.31 -12.42
N SER A 72 6.70 -14.96 -12.65
CA SER A 72 5.69 -14.54 -13.63
C SER A 72 4.38 -14.23 -12.91
N LEU A 73 3.98 -12.97 -12.88
CA LEU A 73 2.83 -12.43 -12.16
C LEU A 73 1.94 -11.63 -13.10
N SER A 74 0.66 -11.55 -12.76
CA SER A 74 -0.34 -10.81 -13.51
C SER A 74 -1.18 -9.96 -12.55
N PHE A 75 -1.29 -8.66 -12.83
CA PHE A 75 -2.03 -7.72 -11.99
C PHE A 75 -3.16 -7.09 -12.80
N PRO A 76 -4.42 -7.49 -12.53
CA PRO A 76 -5.59 -7.02 -13.28
C PRO A 76 -5.90 -5.54 -13.05
N GLU A 77 -6.59 -4.93 -14.00
CA GLU A 77 -7.14 -3.57 -13.87
C GLU A 77 -8.26 -3.55 -12.83
N GLY A 78 -8.33 -2.46 -12.08
CA GLY A 78 -9.41 -2.26 -11.12
C GLY A 78 -9.40 -3.18 -9.90
N LYS A 79 -8.26 -3.81 -9.60
CA LYS A 79 -8.10 -4.74 -8.49
C LYS A 79 -7.03 -4.30 -7.51
N VAL A 80 -7.20 -4.73 -6.26
CA VAL A 80 -6.19 -4.64 -5.21
C VAL A 80 -5.56 -6.02 -5.03
N THR A 81 -4.26 -6.14 -5.28
CA THR A 81 -3.51 -7.39 -5.11
C THR A 81 -2.56 -7.26 -3.94
N ALA A 82 -2.69 -8.13 -2.95
CA ALA A 82 -1.71 -8.26 -1.88
C ALA A 82 -0.49 -9.06 -2.35
N ILE A 83 0.70 -8.59 -2.03
CA ILE A 83 1.96 -9.31 -2.21
C ILE A 83 2.48 -9.67 -0.82
N THR A 84 2.46 -10.95 -0.51
CA THR A 84 2.89 -11.53 0.76
C THR A 84 4.18 -12.32 0.60
N GLY A 85 4.68 -12.89 1.68
CA GLY A 85 5.88 -13.73 1.70
C GLY A 85 6.81 -13.41 2.87
N GLN A 86 7.76 -14.27 3.17
CA GLN A 86 8.67 -14.13 4.30
C GLN A 86 9.49 -12.83 4.24
N ASN A 87 9.99 -12.38 5.39
CA ASN A 87 10.94 -11.27 5.42
C ASN A 87 12.21 -11.68 4.68
N GLY A 88 12.70 -10.79 3.81
CA GLY A 88 13.84 -11.10 2.95
C GLY A 88 13.48 -11.81 1.62
N ALA A 89 12.23 -12.20 1.39
CA ALA A 89 11.79 -12.83 0.13
C ALA A 89 11.90 -11.93 -1.13
N GLY A 90 12.29 -10.67 -0.97
CA GLY A 90 12.51 -9.76 -2.09
C GLY A 90 11.28 -8.94 -2.51
N LYS A 91 10.22 -8.87 -1.70
CA LYS A 91 8.99 -8.11 -1.99
C LYS A 91 9.27 -6.64 -2.34
N THR A 92 9.99 -5.92 -1.49
CA THR A 92 10.40 -4.53 -1.74
C THR A 92 11.29 -4.42 -2.98
N THR A 93 12.19 -5.38 -3.19
CA THR A 93 13.03 -5.43 -4.41
C THR A 93 12.18 -5.62 -5.66
N LEU A 94 11.17 -6.50 -5.60
CA LEU A 94 10.20 -6.69 -6.69
C LEU A 94 9.46 -5.37 -6.99
N ALA A 95 8.92 -4.70 -5.96
CA ALA A 95 8.26 -3.41 -6.11
C ALA A 95 9.15 -2.36 -6.78
N GLN A 96 10.39 -2.21 -6.32
CA GLN A 96 11.36 -1.28 -6.91
C GLN A 96 11.67 -1.61 -8.36
N ILE A 97 11.76 -2.90 -8.71
CA ILE A 97 11.95 -3.32 -10.10
C ILE A 97 10.72 -3.01 -10.93
N LEU A 98 9.51 -3.30 -10.44
CA LEU A 98 8.25 -2.97 -11.13
C LEU A 98 8.15 -1.47 -11.43
N CYS A 99 8.50 -0.62 -10.47
CA CYS A 99 8.49 0.83 -10.63
C CYS A 99 9.63 1.38 -11.53
N GLY A 100 10.62 0.55 -11.86
CA GLY A 100 11.80 0.97 -12.62
C GLY A 100 12.83 1.75 -11.80
N LEU A 101 12.81 1.60 -10.47
CA LEU A 101 13.80 2.15 -9.53
C LEU A 101 15.02 1.22 -9.40
N ALA A 102 14.82 -0.08 -9.58
CA ALA A 102 15.87 -1.08 -9.63
C ALA A 102 15.82 -1.86 -10.96
N LYS A 103 16.96 -2.46 -11.34
CA LYS A 103 17.08 -3.25 -12.56
C LYS A 103 16.96 -4.74 -12.25
N GLN A 104 16.15 -5.45 -13.02
CA GLN A 104 16.09 -6.92 -13.02
C GLN A 104 17.35 -7.53 -13.64
N THR A 105 17.65 -8.79 -13.30
CA THR A 105 18.74 -9.56 -13.92
C THR A 105 18.27 -10.22 -15.23
N ARG A 106 17.05 -10.81 -15.22
CA ARG A 106 16.42 -11.45 -16.39
C ARG A 106 14.94 -11.12 -16.42
N GLY A 107 14.28 -11.51 -17.50
CA GLY A 107 12.85 -11.38 -17.68
C GLY A 107 12.40 -10.00 -18.14
N HIS A 108 11.10 -9.85 -18.25
CA HIS A 108 10.48 -8.64 -18.80
C HIS A 108 9.30 -8.19 -17.91
N ILE A 109 9.03 -6.88 -17.96
CA ILE A 109 7.84 -6.28 -17.35
C ILE A 109 7.04 -5.69 -18.50
N LEU A 110 5.75 -6.00 -18.51
CA LEU A 110 4.81 -5.55 -19.53
C LEU A 110 3.75 -4.64 -18.87
N ILE A 111 3.43 -3.56 -19.56
CA ILE A 111 2.27 -2.72 -19.28
C ILE A 111 1.41 -2.74 -20.54
N ASP A 112 0.11 -3.04 -20.40
CA ASP A 112 -0.82 -3.22 -21.51
C ASP A 112 -0.29 -4.19 -22.59
N GLY A 113 0.30 -5.31 -22.14
CA GLY A 113 0.88 -6.34 -23.01
C GLY A 113 2.19 -5.96 -23.71
N LYS A 114 2.70 -4.74 -23.56
CA LYS A 114 3.92 -4.26 -24.19
C LYS A 114 5.08 -4.18 -23.20
N LYS A 115 6.29 -4.56 -23.63
CA LYS A 115 7.50 -4.43 -22.79
C LYS A 115 7.72 -2.98 -22.37
N ALA A 116 7.69 -2.71 -21.06
CA ALA A 116 7.81 -1.39 -20.50
C ALA A 116 9.24 -1.09 -20.01
N ARG A 117 9.88 -0.09 -20.62
CA ARG A 117 11.18 0.43 -20.16
C ARG A 117 11.02 1.13 -18.79
N ALA A 118 12.11 1.24 -18.04
CA ALA A 118 12.09 1.87 -16.71
C ALA A 118 11.47 3.28 -16.70
N ALA A 119 11.74 4.09 -17.74
CA ALA A 119 11.16 5.44 -17.86
C ALA A 119 9.62 5.42 -17.97
N VAL A 120 9.06 4.45 -18.72
CA VAL A 120 7.60 4.27 -18.84
C VAL A 120 7.01 3.85 -17.49
N ARG A 121 7.64 2.87 -16.84
CA ARG A 121 7.20 2.39 -15.52
C ARG A 121 7.18 3.50 -14.48
N ARG A 122 8.23 4.32 -14.39
CA ARG A 122 8.27 5.48 -13.49
C ARG A 122 7.19 6.53 -13.77
N ARG A 123 6.68 6.60 -14.99
CA ARG A 123 5.58 7.49 -15.35
C ARG A 123 4.21 6.90 -15.02
N GLU A 124 4.02 5.60 -15.22
CA GLU A 124 2.72 4.93 -15.05
C GLU A 124 2.48 4.45 -13.61
N ILE A 125 3.55 4.22 -12.85
CA ILE A 125 3.50 3.62 -11.50
C ILE A 125 3.90 4.65 -10.46
N TYR A 126 3.12 4.76 -9.40
CA TYR A 126 3.51 5.45 -8.17
C TYR A 126 3.97 4.40 -7.14
N TYR A 127 5.11 4.64 -6.53
CA TYR A 127 5.64 3.79 -5.46
C TYR A 127 5.66 4.56 -4.14
N CYS A 128 4.96 4.03 -3.15
CA CYS A 128 5.02 4.46 -1.77
C CYS A 128 5.82 3.40 -0.99
N GLY A 129 7.03 3.72 -0.59
CA GLY A 129 7.91 2.82 0.15
C GLY A 129 7.53 2.73 1.62
N ASN A 130 8.09 1.75 2.32
CA ASN A 130 7.86 1.53 3.75
C ASN A 130 8.42 2.67 4.63
N ASP A 131 9.58 3.24 4.27
CA ASP A 131 10.17 4.36 5.01
C ASP A 131 9.59 5.69 4.53
N THR A 132 8.57 6.18 5.23
CA THR A 132 7.94 7.48 4.93
C THR A 132 8.79 8.68 5.36
N SER A 133 9.83 8.49 6.18
CA SER A 133 10.67 9.59 6.67
C SER A 133 11.53 10.22 5.58
N THR A 134 11.85 9.46 4.53
CA THR A 134 12.71 9.87 3.42
C THR A 134 11.93 10.26 2.15
N GLN A 135 10.59 10.28 2.21
CA GLN A 135 9.76 10.48 1.02
C GLN A 135 9.27 11.92 0.82
N PHE A 136 9.41 12.79 1.82
CA PHE A 136 8.87 14.16 1.76
C PHE A 136 9.98 15.17 1.50
N PHE A 137 9.72 16.10 0.58
CA PHE A 137 10.73 17.03 0.06
C PHE A 137 10.32 18.50 0.19
N THR A 138 9.06 18.80 0.53
CA THR A 138 8.53 20.16 0.52
C THR A 138 8.46 20.78 1.90
N ALA A 139 8.22 22.10 1.94
CA ALA A 139 8.15 22.87 3.18
C ALA A 139 6.84 22.64 3.96
N SER A 140 5.77 22.16 3.29
CA SER A 140 4.48 21.93 3.95
C SER A 140 3.76 20.68 3.43
N VAL A 141 2.86 20.14 4.24
CA VAL A 141 1.99 19.01 3.90
C VAL A 141 1.16 19.29 2.65
N ALA A 142 0.67 20.52 2.49
CA ALA A 142 -0.11 20.89 1.32
C ALA A 142 0.75 20.93 0.05
N GLU A 143 1.98 21.45 0.13
CA GLU A 143 2.91 21.47 -0.99
C GLU A 143 3.34 20.06 -1.39
N GLU A 144 3.51 19.15 -0.41
CA GLU A 144 3.88 17.77 -0.68
C GLU A 144 2.81 17.08 -1.53
N LEU A 145 1.54 17.29 -1.22
CA LEU A 145 0.44 16.74 -1.99
C LEU A 145 0.37 17.32 -3.41
N LEU A 146 0.70 18.60 -3.56
CA LEU A 146 0.68 19.32 -4.84
C LEU A 146 1.97 19.14 -5.65
N LEU A 147 2.95 18.41 -5.11
CA LEU A 147 4.24 18.18 -5.78
C LEU A 147 4.01 17.57 -7.17
N ASN A 148 4.60 18.19 -8.18
CA ASN A 148 4.44 17.82 -9.60
C ASN A 148 3.03 18.03 -10.20
N ALA A 149 2.10 18.67 -9.50
CA ALA A 149 0.80 19.03 -10.04
C ALA A 149 0.84 20.43 -10.68
N LYS A 150 0.00 20.62 -11.68
CA LYS A 150 -0.31 22.00 -12.15
C LYS A 150 -1.13 22.68 -11.05
N LEU A 151 -0.70 23.84 -10.60
CA LEU A 151 -1.39 24.63 -9.58
C LEU A 151 -2.62 25.31 -10.19
N THR A 152 -3.74 24.62 -10.16
CA THR A 152 -5.07 25.13 -10.55
C THR A 152 -5.99 25.13 -9.33
N GLU A 153 -7.09 25.87 -9.39
CA GLU A 153 -8.10 25.83 -8.32
C GLU A 153 -8.69 24.41 -8.13
N GLU A 154 -8.80 23.66 -9.23
CA GLU A 154 -9.24 22.28 -9.18
C GLU A 154 -8.24 21.39 -8.41
N SER A 155 -6.94 21.47 -8.72
CA SER A 155 -5.92 20.69 -8.02
C SER A 155 -5.81 21.06 -6.54
N LYS A 156 -5.92 22.35 -6.20
CA LYS A 156 -5.99 22.83 -4.81
C LYS A 156 -7.25 22.33 -4.09
N GLY A 157 -8.39 22.36 -4.76
CA GLY A 157 -9.66 21.83 -4.22
C GLY A 157 -9.58 20.34 -3.93
N ARG A 158 -9.01 19.57 -4.87
CA ARG A 158 -8.80 18.11 -4.71
C ARG A 158 -7.81 17.81 -3.59
N ALA A 159 -6.71 18.57 -3.48
CA ALA A 159 -5.74 18.41 -2.38
C ALA A 159 -6.40 18.70 -1.02
N ARG A 160 -7.17 19.79 -0.91
CA ARG A 160 -7.92 20.13 0.31
C ARG A 160 -8.89 19.02 0.71
N HIS A 161 -9.60 18.45 -0.25
CA HIS A 161 -10.53 17.34 0.00
C HIS A 161 -9.80 16.13 0.56
N LEU A 162 -8.71 15.69 -0.07
CA LEU A 162 -7.91 14.57 0.39
C LEU A 162 -7.31 14.81 1.78
N LEU A 163 -6.77 16.00 2.05
CA LEU A 163 -6.24 16.31 3.37
C LEU A 163 -7.32 16.22 4.47
N LYS A 164 -8.55 16.62 4.17
CA LYS A 164 -9.68 16.46 5.10
C LYS A 164 -10.03 14.98 5.30
N GLU A 165 -10.14 14.22 4.23
CA GLU A 165 -10.44 12.79 4.24
C GLU A 165 -9.42 12.00 5.07
N PHE A 166 -8.13 12.30 4.89
CA PHE A 166 -7.05 11.66 5.64
C PHE A 166 -6.78 12.27 7.04
N GLY A 167 -7.61 13.22 7.50
CA GLY A 167 -7.46 13.87 8.81
C GLY A 167 -6.16 14.67 8.96
N LEU A 168 -5.69 15.27 7.84
CA LEU A 168 -4.42 16.01 7.79
C LEU A 168 -4.60 17.51 7.51
N TYR A 169 -5.85 17.98 7.34
CA TYR A 169 -6.10 19.35 6.91
C TYR A 169 -5.59 20.41 7.91
N GLU A 170 -5.68 20.14 9.19
CA GLU A 170 -5.18 21.04 10.25
C GLU A 170 -3.64 21.14 10.26
N TYR A 171 -2.97 20.19 9.65
CA TYR A 171 -1.51 20.15 9.51
C TYR A 171 -1.02 20.62 8.14
N ARG A 172 -1.88 21.16 7.28
CA ARG A 172 -1.57 21.52 5.88
C ARG A 172 -0.38 22.46 5.71
N ASP A 173 -0.20 23.38 6.68
CA ASP A 173 0.88 24.39 6.68
C ASP A 173 2.11 23.90 7.47
N ALA A 174 2.04 22.76 8.15
CA ALA A 174 3.14 22.20 8.92
C ALA A 174 4.15 21.50 8.00
N HIS A 175 5.42 21.51 8.42
CA HIS A 175 6.45 20.72 7.74
C HIS A 175 6.18 19.21 7.93
N PRO A 176 6.30 18.35 6.88
CA PRO A 176 6.02 16.92 7.00
C PRO A 176 6.80 16.21 8.11
N SER A 177 8.02 16.67 8.44
CA SER A 177 8.80 16.08 9.54
C SER A 177 8.14 16.24 10.92
N ALA A 178 7.29 17.25 11.12
CA ALA A 178 6.57 17.49 12.37
C ALA A 178 5.39 16.53 12.59
N LEU A 179 4.99 15.79 11.57
CA LEU A 179 3.92 14.80 11.65
C LEU A 179 4.34 13.57 12.45
N SER A 180 3.40 12.96 13.17
CA SER A 180 3.58 11.63 13.76
C SER A 180 3.77 10.55 12.69
N GLY A 181 4.27 9.37 13.07
CA GLY A 181 4.46 8.26 12.13
C GLY A 181 3.19 7.90 11.36
N GLY A 182 2.06 7.77 12.06
CA GLY A 182 0.78 7.48 11.42
C GLY A 182 0.26 8.61 10.52
N GLN A 183 0.52 9.88 10.87
CA GLN A 183 0.20 11.02 10.01
C GLN A 183 1.07 11.03 8.74
N LYS A 184 2.37 10.72 8.87
CA LYS A 184 3.28 10.57 7.72
C LYS A 184 2.81 9.46 6.79
N GLN A 185 2.40 8.33 7.34
CA GLN A 185 1.88 7.21 6.55
C GLN A 185 0.63 7.61 5.77
N ARG A 186 -0.33 8.29 6.42
CA ARG A 186 -1.52 8.80 5.75
C ARG A 186 -1.19 9.84 4.68
N LEU A 187 -0.22 10.72 4.92
CA LEU A 187 0.24 11.69 3.91
C LEU A 187 0.84 10.99 2.69
N ALA A 188 1.69 9.99 2.88
CA ALA A 188 2.30 9.24 1.79
C ALA A 188 1.24 8.56 0.89
N ILE A 189 0.19 8.00 1.50
CA ILE A 189 -0.92 7.39 0.75
C ILE A 189 -1.77 8.46 0.07
N ALA A 190 -2.02 9.59 0.73
CA ALA A 190 -2.72 10.71 0.11
C ALA A 190 -1.98 11.23 -1.14
N CYS A 191 -0.64 11.32 -1.09
CA CYS A 191 0.21 11.65 -2.25
C CYS A 191 0.09 10.60 -3.37
N ALA A 192 0.08 9.31 -3.02
CA ALA A 192 -0.13 8.23 -3.99
C ALA A 192 -1.48 8.37 -4.71
N VAL A 193 -2.55 8.58 -3.96
CA VAL A 193 -3.90 8.80 -4.48
C VAL A 193 -3.96 10.08 -5.34
N PHE A 194 -3.37 11.17 -4.86
CA PHE A 194 -3.35 12.44 -5.57
C PHE A 194 -2.59 12.39 -6.89
N SER A 195 -1.56 11.55 -6.99
CA SER A 195 -0.67 11.43 -8.16
C SER A 195 -1.39 11.15 -9.47
N GLY A 196 -2.59 10.57 -9.42
CA GLY A 196 -3.36 10.19 -10.61
C GLY A 196 -2.75 9.06 -11.43
N ARG A 197 -1.73 8.35 -10.94
CA ARG A 197 -1.09 7.23 -11.65
C ARG A 197 -2.06 6.05 -11.75
N ARG A 198 -1.99 5.33 -12.87
CA ARG A 198 -2.84 4.14 -13.12
C ARG A 198 -2.51 2.98 -12.20
N ILE A 199 -1.26 2.87 -11.80
CA ILE A 199 -0.76 1.77 -10.98
C ILE A 199 -0.17 2.35 -9.70
N LEU A 200 -0.62 1.85 -8.55
CA LEU A 200 -0.08 2.20 -7.24
C LEU A 200 0.58 0.96 -6.64
N ILE A 201 1.79 1.12 -6.12
CA ILE A 201 2.48 0.09 -5.33
C ILE A 201 2.77 0.67 -3.96
N LEU A 202 2.21 0.06 -2.92
CA LEU A 202 2.29 0.51 -1.54
C LEU A 202 3.01 -0.56 -0.72
N ASP A 203 4.12 -0.19 -0.09
CA ASP A 203 4.93 -1.10 0.72
C ASP A 203 4.64 -0.83 2.20
N GLU A 204 4.00 -1.79 2.89
CA GLU A 204 3.53 -1.72 4.28
C GLU A 204 2.68 -0.46 4.61
N PRO A 205 1.59 -0.20 3.87
CA PRO A 205 0.86 1.07 3.96
C PRO A 205 0.15 1.31 5.29
N THR A 206 -0.02 0.29 6.13
CA THR A 206 -0.71 0.38 7.41
C THR A 206 0.19 0.16 8.63
N SER A 207 1.51 0.11 8.41
CA SER A 207 2.47 -0.06 9.49
C SER A 207 2.33 1.07 10.53
N GLY A 208 2.15 0.69 11.80
CA GLY A 208 2.02 1.64 12.91
C GLY A 208 0.69 2.41 12.96
N LEU A 209 -0.31 2.01 12.18
CA LEU A 209 -1.65 2.59 12.23
C LEU A 209 -2.58 1.81 13.17
N ASP A 210 -3.47 2.54 13.84
CA ASP A 210 -4.61 1.98 14.53
C ASP A 210 -5.65 1.40 13.56
N GLY A 211 -6.67 0.72 14.10
CA GLY A 211 -7.70 0.08 13.28
C GLY A 211 -8.56 1.08 12.51
N GLN A 212 -8.84 2.25 13.06
CA GLN A 212 -9.64 3.27 12.37
C GLN A 212 -8.91 3.81 11.14
N ASN A 213 -7.64 4.16 11.28
CA ASN A 213 -6.83 4.66 10.18
C ASN A 213 -6.54 3.58 9.13
N MET A 214 -6.36 2.32 9.54
CA MET A 214 -6.23 1.20 8.61
C MET A 214 -7.48 1.03 7.75
N ARG A 215 -8.67 1.06 8.36
CA ARG A 215 -9.95 0.93 7.63
C ARG A 215 -10.16 2.09 6.66
N LEU A 216 -9.83 3.32 7.06
CA LEU A 216 -9.85 4.48 6.16
C LEU A 216 -9.01 4.22 4.91
N ILE A 217 -7.79 3.70 5.09
CA ILE A 217 -6.91 3.36 3.96
C ILE A 217 -7.52 2.24 3.12
N ALA A 218 -8.01 1.16 3.75
CA ALA A 218 -8.61 0.04 3.05
C ALA A 218 -9.78 0.47 2.16
N GLU A 219 -10.69 1.28 2.69
CA GLU A 219 -11.82 1.83 1.94
C GLU A 219 -11.37 2.71 0.78
N ARG A 220 -10.34 3.53 1.02
CA ARG A 220 -9.80 4.37 -0.05
C ARG A 220 -9.16 3.55 -1.16
N LEU A 221 -8.36 2.55 -0.85
CA LEU A 221 -7.76 1.66 -1.86
C LEU A 221 -8.84 0.94 -2.68
N LYS A 222 -9.89 0.43 -2.04
CA LYS A 222 -11.05 -0.13 -2.76
C LYS A 222 -11.70 0.87 -3.71
N SER A 223 -11.90 2.11 -3.26
CA SER A 223 -12.47 3.17 -4.07
C SER A 223 -11.60 3.48 -5.30
N GLU A 224 -10.28 3.56 -5.12
CA GLU A 224 -9.34 3.77 -6.20
C GLU A 224 -9.32 2.61 -7.20
N ALA A 225 -9.37 1.37 -6.72
CA ALA A 225 -9.47 0.20 -7.59
C ALA A 225 -10.77 0.21 -8.40
N ARG A 226 -11.92 0.48 -7.78
CA ARG A 226 -13.21 0.62 -8.48
C ARG A 226 -13.22 1.72 -9.54
N SER A 227 -12.36 2.72 -9.40
CA SER A 227 -12.18 3.77 -10.43
C SER A 227 -11.26 3.35 -11.59
N GLY A 228 -10.83 2.07 -11.64
CA GLY A 228 -10.01 1.48 -12.70
C GLY A 228 -8.50 1.46 -12.41
N ARG A 229 -8.05 1.85 -11.20
CA ARG A 229 -6.62 1.76 -10.86
C ARG A 229 -6.22 0.34 -10.49
N THR A 230 -5.02 -0.06 -10.87
CA THR A 230 -4.38 -1.30 -10.40
C THR A 230 -3.56 -1.02 -9.15
N ILE A 231 -3.83 -1.73 -8.06
CA ILE A 231 -3.18 -1.46 -6.77
C ILE A 231 -2.48 -2.73 -6.28
N LEU A 232 -1.21 -2.60 -5.96
CA LEU A 232 -0.40 -3.63 -5.34
C LEU A 232 -0.06 -3.20 -3.91
N VAL A 233 -0.32 -4.07 -2.95
CA VAL A 233 -0.06 -3.82 -1.53
C VAL A 233 0.89 -4.89 -1.02
N ILE A 234 2.11 -4.51 -0.67
CA ILE A 234 3.03 -5.40 0.03
C ILE A 234 2.70 -5.27 1.51
N THR A 235 2.27 -6.35 2.15
CA THR A 235 1.93 -6.29 3.56
C THR A 235 1.87 -7.67 4.22
N HIS A 236 2.02 -7.68 5.55
CA HIS A 236 1.73 -8.81 6.43
C HIS A 236 0.45 -8.59 7.25
N ASP A 237 -0.21 -7.45 7.07
CA ASP A 237 -1.43 -7.06 7.78
C ASP A 237 -2.63 -7.81 7.21
N ARG A 238 -3.03 -8.89 7.90
CA ARG A 238 -4.16 -9.74 7.51
C ARG A 238 -5.47 -8.95 7.48
N GLU A 239 -5.70 -8.08 8.46
CA GLU A 239 -6.91 -7.27 8.53
C GLU A 239 -7.04 -6.33 7.31
N LEU A 240 -5.92 -5.74 6.85
CA LEU A 240 -5.90 -4.97 5.62
C LEU A 240 -6.20 -5.83 4.39
N ILE A 241 -5.56 -7.00 4.29
CA ILE A 241 -5.76 -7.93 3.16
C ILE A 241 -7.23 -8.31 3.04
N GLU A 242 -7.84 -8.75 4.12
CA GLU A 242 -9.26 -9.13 4.16
C GLU A 242 -10.20 -7.95 3.88
N SER A 243 -9.80 -6.76 4.36
CA SER A 243 -10.61 -5.56 4.20
C SER A 243 -10.64 -5.04 2.78
N CYS A 244 -9.57 -5.15 1.99
CA CYS A 244 -9.51 -4.47 0.70
C CYS A 244 -8.89 -5.25 -0.46
N CYS A 245 -8.21 -6.37 -0.25
CA CYS A 245 -7.56 -7.07 -1.35
C CYS A 245 -8.52 -8.03 -2.05
N ASP A 246 -8.48 -8.03 -3.38
CA ASP A 246 -9.25 -8.95 -4.22
C ASP A 246 -8.50 -10.28 -4.42
N THR A 247 -7.15 -10.22 -4.42
CA THR A 247 -6.27 -11.36 -4.68
C THR A 247 -5.02 -11.28 -3.82
N VAL A 248 -4.40 -12.43 -3.58
CA VAL A 248 -3.13 -12.54 -2.85
C VAL A 248 -2.12 -13.28 -3.71
N VAL A 249 -0.90 -12.78 -3.76
CA VAL A 249 0.24 -13.41 -4.42
C VAL A 249 1.33 -13.59 -3.37
N GLU A 250 1.84 -14.81 -3.22
CA GLU A 250 2.97 -15.07 -2.33
C GLU A 250 4.29 -15.10 -3.11
N VAL A 251 5.26 -14.32 -2.65
CA VAL A 251 6.63 -14.33 -3.18
C VAL A 251 7.49 -15.20 -2.28
N GLY A 252 7.89 -16.38 -2.79
CA GLY A 252 8.75 -17.33 -2.10
C GLY A 252 10.24 -17.10 -2.34
N THR A 253 11.07 -17.64 -1.44
CA THR A 253 12.55 -17.62 -1.55
C THR A 253 13.09 -18.79 -2.38
N LYS A 254 12.28 -19.76 -2.77
CA LYS A 254 12.71 -20.90 -3.58
C LYS A 254 12.41 -20.69 -5.06
N PRO A 255 13.30 -21.11 -5.97
CA PRO A 255 13.04 -21.06 -7.40
C PRO A 255 11.79 -21.90 -7.75
N GLY A 256 10.79 -21.29 -8.37
CA GLY A 256 9.61 -21.97 -8.89
C GLY A 256 8.39 -22.06 -7.98
N GLU A 257 8.38 -21.56 -6.77
CA GLU A 257 7.19 -21.50 -5.92
C GLU A 257 6.60 -20.08 -5.93
N VAL A 258 5.77 -19.79 -6.90
CA VAL A 258 4.77 -18.72 -6.85
C VAL A 258 3.42 -19.45 -6.79
N GLN A 259 2.79 -19.44 -5.63
CA GLN A 259 1.44 -19.96 -5.41
C GLN A 259 0.41 -18.85 -5.42
#